data_3ca8cc474394df4a583a0c05bf2de38a
#
_entry.id   3ca8cc474394df4a583a0c05bf2de38a
#
_cell.length_a   1.000
_cell.length_b   1.000
_cell.length_c   1.000
_cell.angle_alpha   90.00
_cell.angle_beta   90.00
_cell.angle_gamma   90.00
#
_symmetry.space_group_name_H-M   'P 1'
#
loop_
_entity.id
_entity.type
_entity.pdbx_description
1 polymer ?
#
loop_
_entity_poly.entity_id
_entity_poly.type
_entity_poly.pdbx_seq_one_letter_code
_entity_poly.pdbx_strand_id
1 'polypeptide(L)'
;MDQPPSTCYFEAGIVYNLRRKRLQAATAKRNATMGTELLVNYNQFWARLSQDIAAAERSVFVQTFALEGDSVGKQLSAALLSAQAKDKRILADSFTRFVLSDKLKYSPANLCNRELRREARETDAMKQDLESAGVQIRFTNPVGVTPRRILSRNHKKLIVLDERVAYIGGINFSEHNAGWHDMMLRVEDAPAAEFLGADFLATWDGRDETSQRQFAGLELFTLDGRVNRQAFQRVLDLIDGARQTIFVESPYISFPFYERLRLAARRGVAVTLMTPEQNNWRFFRNYARLESARSQIDLRLYLGGMSHLKAMLVDDEFLVAGSSNFDYFSYRIHQEILGIFTDRNLISEFRRRVMLPDLANARGVECKASLAGQQLLNLQMRLLDAALTVLT
;
A
#
# COMPACT_ATOMS: atom_id res chain seq x y z
N MET A 1 7.02 55.84 -50.24
CA MET A 1 6.33 55.82 -48.93
C MET A 1 5.42 54.56 -48.95
N ASP A 2 5.99 53.43 -48.55
CA ASP A 2 5.27 52.17 -48.51
C ASP A 2 4.89 51.86 -47.09
N GLN A 3 3.58 51.63 -46.85
CA GLN A 3 3.08 51.13 -45.57
C GLN A 3 3.21 49.58 -45.58
N PRO A 4 3.62 48.94 -44.47
CA PRO A 4 3.66 47.50 -44.38
C PRO A 4 2.26 46.90 -44.20
N PRO A 5 2.01 45.66 -44.61
CA PRO A 5 0.69 45.05 -44.65
C PRO A 5 0.18 44.64 -43.29
N SER A 6 -1.11 44.88 -43.03
CA SER A 6 -1.89 44.68 -41.81
C SER A 6 -2.17 43.25 -41.44
N THR A 7 -1.56 42.26 -42.05
CA THR A 7 -1.81 40.81 -41.85
C THR A 7 -1.05 40.17 -40.69
N CYS A 8 0.04 40.80 -40.19
CA CYS A 8 0.90 40.24 -39.13
C CYS A 8 0.31 40.29 -37.71
N TYR A 9 -0.63 41.21 -37.47
CA TYR A 9 -1.23 41.36 -36.11
C TYR A 9 -2.40 40.42 -35.85
N PHE A 10 -3.04 39.90 -36.92
CA PHE A 10 -4.18 38.99 -36.78
C PHE A 10 -3.74 37.57 -36.40
N GLU A 11 -2.63 37.10 -36.96
CA GLU A 11 -2.09 35.76 -36.64
C GLU A 11 -1.47 35.70 -35.25
N ALA A 12 -0.80 36.74 -34.77
CA ALA A 12 -0.26 36.81 -33.42
C ALA A 12 -1.35 36.76 -32.33
N GLY A 13 -2.52 37.37 -32.58
CA GLY A 13 -3.67 37.35 -31.67
C GLY A 13 -4.33 35.96 -31.58
N ILE A 14 -4.41 35.23 -32.68
CA ILE A 14 -4.97 33.88 -32.72
C ILE A 14 -4.05 32.88 -31.99
N VAL A 15 -2.75 32.97 -32.21
CA VAL A 15 -1.77 32.08 -31.53
C VAL A 15 -1.70 32.37 -30.02
N TYR A 16 -1.79 33.66 -29.63
CA TYR A 16 -1.85 34.06 -28.22
C TYR A 16 -3.11 33.54 -27.51
N ASN A 17 -4.27 33.66 -28.15
CA ASN A 17 -5.53 33.18 -27.61
C ASN A 17 -5.60 31.62 -27.55
N LEU A 18 -5.01 30.91 -28.51
CA LEU A 18 -4.89 29.45 -28.48
C LEU A 18 -3.93 28.96 -27.39
N ARG A 19 -2.80 29.66 -27.18
CA ARG A 19 -1.90 29.39 -26.05
C ARG A 19 -2.56 29.67 -24.71
N ARG A 20 -3.30 30.78 -24.59
CA ARG A 20 -4.04 31.13 -23.37
C ARG A 20 -5.16 30.13 -23.07
N LYS A 21 -5.93 29.67 -24.07
CA LYS A 21 -6.92 28.60 -23.92
C LYS A 21 -6.28 27.26 -23.55
N ARG A 22 -5.14 26.90 -24.12
CA ARG A 22 -4.39 25.70 -23.76
C ARG A 22 -3.83 25.78 -22.33
N LEU A 23 -3.32 26.94 -21.90
CA LEU A 23 -2.88 27.19 -20.53
C LEU A 23 -4.07 27.17 -19.56
N GLN A 24 -5.21 27.77 -19.91
CA GLN A 24 -6.42 27.72 -19.08
C GLN A 24 -7.02 26.32 -19.00
N ALA A 25 -7.02 25.55 -20.09
CA ALA A 25 -7.44 24.16 -20.09
C ALA A 25 -6.47 23.25 -19.30
N ALA A 26 -5.17 23.52 -19.34
CA ALA A 26 -4.16 22.85 -18.51
C ALA A 26 -4.29 23.22 -17.03
N THR A 27 -4.65 24.48 -16.73
CA THR A 27 -4.91 24.95 -15.36
C THR A 27 -6.26 24.42 -14.84
N ALA A 28 -7.28 24.33 -15.68
CA ALA A 28 -8.57 23.71 -15.33
C ALA A 28 -8.44 22.18 -15.12
N LYS A 29 -7.60 21.49 -15.91
CA LYS A 29 -7.23 20.10 -15.64
C LYS A 29 -6.41 19.91 -14.34
N ARG A 30 -5.66 20.94 -13.93
CA ARG A 30 -4.94 20.95 -12.64
C ARG A 30 -5.87 21.16 -11.43
N ASN A 31 -7.05 21.74 -11.63
CA ASN A 31 -8.04 22.03 -10.58
C ASN A 31 -9.19 20.99 -10.52
N ALA A 32 -9.19 19.96 -11.33
CA ALA A 32 -10.02 18.78 -11.08
C ALA A 32 -9.43 18.08 -9.85
N THR A 33 -9.96 18.35 -8.67
CA THR A 33 -9.64 17.62 -7.45
C THR A 33 -10.07 16.17 -7.67
N MET A 34 -9.11 15.27 -7.72
CA MET A 34 -9.36 13.83 -7.73
C MET A 34 -10.15 13.50 -6.45
N GLY A 35 -11.27 12.81 -6.59
CA GLY A 35 -12.06 12.35 -5.46
C GLY A 35 -11.29 11.27 -4.70
N THR A 36 -10.54 11.65 -3.67
CA THR A 36 -9.86 10.68 -2.79
C THR A 36 -10.51 10.71 -1.42
N GLU A 37 -10.92 9.54 -0.92
CA GLU A 37 -11.54 9.34 0.38
C GLU A 37 -10.65 8.47 1.27
N LEU A 38 -10.38 8.93 2.49
CA LEU A 38 -9.64 8.19 3.51
C LEU A 38 -10.59 7.32 4.33
N LEU A 39 -10.39 6.02 4.31
CA LEU A 39 -11.19 5.04 5.04
C LEU A 39 -10.33 4.39 6.11
N VAL A 40 -10.57 4.76 7.36
CA VAL A 40 -9.80 4.29 8.52
C VAL A 40 -10.50 3.07 9.12
N ASN A 41 -9.74 2.00 9.28
CA ASN A 41 -10.19 0.71 9.79
C ASN A 41 -11.21 -0.02 8.89
N TYR A 42 -11.33 -1.32 9.13
CA TYR A 42 -12.16 -2.21 8.32
C TYR A 42 -13.62 -1.75 8.21
N ASN A 43 -14.23 -1.27 9.29
CA ASN A 43 -15.65 -0.93 9.28
C ASN A 43 -15.98 0.22 8.31
N GLN A 44 -15.17 1.27 8.25
CA GLN A 44 -15.37 2.36 7.29
C GLN A 44 -15.09 1.89 5.86
N PHE A 45 -14.00 1.14 5.68
CA PHE A 45 -13.66 0.55 4.40
C PHE A 45 -14.79 -0.35 3.88
N TRP A 46 -15.29 -1.27 4.70
CA TRP A 46 -16.33 -2.20 4.30
C TRP A 46 -17.65 -1.50 4.00
N ALA A 47 -18.07 -0.56 4.84
CA ALA A 47 -19.30 0.21 4.62
C ALA A 47 -19.31 0.93 3.27
N ARG A 48 -18.15 1.46 2.85
CA ARG A 48 -18.03 2.16 1.56
C ARG A 48 -17.88 1.18 0.39
N LEU A 49 -17.01 0.17 0.54
CA LEU A 49 -16.76 -0.83 -0.49
C LEU A 49 -18.03 -1.61 -0.86
N SER A 50 -18.82 -2.02 0.13
CA SER A 50 -20.05 -2.79 -0.12
C SER A 50 -21.07 -1.99 -0.95
N GLN A 51 -21.16 -0.67 -0.76
CA GLN A 51 -21.99 0.21 -1.60
C GLN A 51 -21.45 0.28 -3.04
N ASP A 52 -20.15 0.46 -3.20
CA ASP A 52 -19.53 0.54 -4.53
C ASP A 52 -19.59 -0.80 -5.28
N ILE A 53 -19.47 -1.95 -4.58
CA ILE A 53 -19.67 -3.29 -5.18
C ILE A 53 -21.13 -3.45 -5.66
N ALA A 54 -22.09 -3.03 -4.84
CA ALA A 54 -23.53 -3.11 -5.19
C ALA A 54 -23.88 -2.22 -6.39
N ALA A 55 -23.17 -1.10 -6.57
CA ALA A 55 -23.38 -0.16 -7.67
C ALA A 55 -22.61 -0.54 -8.95
N ALA A 56 -21.68 -1.51 -8.89
CA ALA A 56 -20.86 -1.90 -10.03
C ALA A 56 -21.70 -2.69 -11.06
N GLU A 57 -21.59 -2.30 -12.34
CA GLU A 57 -22.34 -2.88 -13.45
C GLU A 57 -21.48 -3.72 -14.41
N ARG A 58 -20.20 -3.34 -14.58
CA ARG A 58 -19.28 -3.95 -15.55
C ARG A 58 -18.34 -4.94 -14.91
N SER A 59 -17.56 -4.49 -13.93
CA SER A 59 -16.48 -5.30 -13.35
C SER A 59 -16.23 -5.01 -11.87
N VAL A 60 -15.91 -6.07 -11.14
CA VAL A 60 -15.39 -6.01 -9.77
C VAL A 60 -14.12 -6.85 -9.71
N PHE A 61 -12.97 -6.21 -9.61
CA PHE A 61 -11.67 -6.84 -9.48
C PHE A 61 -11.15 -6.66 -8.05
N VAL A 62 -10.84 -7.75 -7.39
CA VAL A 62 -10.33 -7.77 -6.02
C VAL A 62 -8.98 -8.46 -5.99
N GLN A 63 -7.95 -7.78 -5.52
CA GLN A 63 -6.63 -8.36 -5.27
C GLN A 63 -6.26 -8.18 -3.80
N THR A 64 -5.88 -9.28 -3.16
CA THR A 64 -5.57 -9.30 -1.73
C THR A 64 -4.45 -10.29 -1.42
N PHE A 65 -3.70 -10.03 -0.35
CA PHE A 65 -2.72 -11.00 0.14
C PHE A 65 -3.40 -12.17 0.85
N ALA A 66 -4.38 -11.92 1.73
CA ALA A 66 -5.12 -12.93 2.46
C ALA A 66 -6.60 -12.94 2.05
N LEU A 67 -7.12 -14.14 1.79
CA LEU A 67 -8.54 -14.42 1.53
C LEU A 67 -8.92 -15.64 2.36
N GLU A 68 -9.70 -15.44 3.39
CA GLU A 68 -10.08 -16.45 4.37
C GLU A 68 -11.61 -16.63 4.42
N GLY A 69 -12.11 -17.84 4.67
CA GLY A 69 -13.55 -18.16 4.73
C GLY A 69 -14.18 -17.86 6.08
N ASP A 70 -13.67 -16.87 6.78
CA ASP A 70 -14.16 -16.34 8.05
C ASP A 70 -15.34 -15.37 7.84
N SER A 71 -15.70 -14.62 8.88
CA SER A 71 -16.80 -13.63 8.80
C SER A 71 -16.55 -12.55 7.75
N VAL A 72 -15.31 -12.10 7.58
CA VAL A 72 -14.90 -11.06 6.64
C VAL A 72 -14.90 -11.58 5.20
N GLY A 73 -14.31 -12.72 4.95
CA GLY A 73 -14.36 -13.33 3.61
C GLY A 73 -15.77 -13.70 3.18
N LYS A 74 -16.62 -14.15 4.11
CA LYS A 74 -18.04 -14.41 3.84
C LYS A 74 -18.81 -13.12 3.51
N GLN A 75 -18.49 -11.98 4.13
CA GLN A 75 -19.07 -10.68 3.77
C GLN A 75 -18.68 -10.29 2.32
N LEU A 76 -17.41 -10.44 1.95
CA LEU A 76 -16.96 -10.19 0.57
C LEU A 76 -17.66 -11.13 -0.41
N SER A 77 -17.74 -12.42 -0.07
CA SER A 77 -18.41 -13.43 -0.89
C SER A 77 -19.87 -13.06 -1.14
N ALA A 78 -20.64 -12.73 -0.10
CA ALA A 78 -22.04 -12.32 -0.22
C ALA A 78 -22.21 -11.07 -1.10
N ALA A 79 -21.33 -10.08 -0.95
CA ALA A 79 -21.35 -8.87 -1.77
C ALA A 79 -21.09 -9.18 -3.26
N LEU A 80 -20.10 -10.03 -3.56
CA LEU A 80 -19.80 -10.44 -4.93
C LEU A 80 -20.90 -11.30 -5.56
N LEU A 81 -21.55 -12.17 -4.78
CA LEU A 81 -22.66 -12.98 -5.25
C LEU A 81 -23.89 -12.13 -5.60
N SER A 82 -24.15 -11.06 -4.83
CA SER A 82 -25.27 -10.15 -5.07
C SER A 82 -24.99 -9.07 -6.12
N ALA A 83 -23.72 -8.82 -6.44
CA ALA A 83 -23.33 -7.76 -7.39
C ALA A 83 -23.80 -8.05 -8.82
N GLN A 84 -24.31 -7.01 -9.50
CA GLN A 84 -24.76 -7.08 -10.90
C GLN A 84 -23.63 -7.06 -11.92
N ALA A 85 -22.40 -6.78 -11.50
CA ALA A 85 -21.23 -6.75 -12.37
C ALA A 85 -21.04 -8.08 -13.12
N LYS A 86 -20.74 -7.96 -14.42
CA LYS A 86 -20.63 -9.12 -15.34
C LYS A 86 -19.30 -9.85 -15.19
N ASP A 87 -18.22 -9.12 -14.91
CA ASP A 87 -16.87 -9.65 -14.74
C ASP A 87 -16.43 -9.50 -13.29
N LYS A 88 -16.42 -10.60 -12.54
CA LYS A 88 -16.02 -10.64 -11.14
C LYS A 88 -14.80 -11.52 -10.97
N ARG A 89 -13.68 -10.92 -10.53
CA ARG A 89 -12.41 -11.64 -10.38
C ARG A 89 -11.75 -11.38 -9.04
N ILE A 90 -11.17 -12.44 -8.48
CA ILE A 90 -10.36 -12.38 -7.27
C ILE A 90 -8.94 -12.88 -7.58
N LEU A 91 -7.93 -12.08 -7.23
CA LEU A 91 -6.53 -12.48 -7.15
C LEU A 91 -6.10 -12.57 -5.69
N ALA A 92 -5.62 -13.73 -5.26
CA ALA A 92 -5.04 -13.91 -3.94
C ALA A 92 -3.60 -14.40 -4.04
N ASP A 93 -2.73 -14.07 -3.07
CA ASP A 93 -1.40 -14.68 -3.04
C ASP A 93 -1.50 -16.15 -2.66
N SER A 94 -0.71 -17.01 -3.30
CA SER A 94 -0.71 -18.46 -3.02
C SER A 94 -0.33 -18.79 -1.57
N PHE A 95 0.30 -17.87 -0.85
CA PHE A 95 0.68 -18.05 0.55
C PHE A 95 -0.53 -18.26 1.46
N THR A 96 -1.69 -17.62 1.14
CA THR A 96 -2.96 -17.84 1.88
C THR A 96 -3.43 -19.29 1.88
N ARG A 97 -2.97 -20.11 0.93
CA ARG A 97 -3.26 -21.56 0.90
C ARG A 97 -2.54 -22.34 2.00
N PHE A 98 -1.47 -21.78 2.56
CA PHE A 98 -0.62 -22.41 3.57
C PHE A 98 -0.74 -21.76 4.95
N VAL A 99 -1.13 -20.49 4.98
CA VAL A 99 -1.25 -19.69 6.20
C VAL A 99 -2.68 -19.18 6.31
N LEU A 100 -3.29 -19.34 7.47
CA LEU A 100 -4.59 -18.79 7.86
C LEU A 100 -4.45 -18.15 9.23
N SER A 101 -5.00 -16.97 9.44
CA SER A 101 -4.94 -16.24 10.73
C SER A 101 -3.51 -16.20 11.29
N ASP A 102 -2.51 -15.88 10.46
CA ASP A 102 -1.06 -15.88 10.77
C ASP A 102 -0.49 -17.24 11.23
N LYS A 103 -1.23 -18.35 11.07
CA LYS A 103 -0.81 -19.69 11.48
C LYS A 103 -0.50 -20.57 10.28
N LEU A 104 0.69 -21.18 10.27
CA LEU A 104 1.07 -22.15 9.23
C LEU A 104 0.25 -23.43 9.39
N LYS A 105 -0.67 -23.72 8.46
CA LYS A 105 -1.62 -24.86 8.52
C LYS A 105 -0.97 -26.22 8.74
N TYR A 106 0.18 -26.43 8.13
CA TYR A 106 0.86 -27.75 8.09
C TYR A 106 2.04 -27.82 9.07
N SER A 107 2.17 -26.87 10.02
CA SER A 107 3.16 -27.02 11.08
C SER A 107 2.77 -28.13 12.07
N PRO A 108 3.72 -28.85 12.68
CA PRO A 108 3.42 -29.89 13.68
C PRO A 108 2.50 -29.40 14.80
N ALA A 109 2.66 -28.14 15.24
CA ALA A 109 1.84 -27.52 16.27
C ALA A 109 0.37 -27.32 15.84
N ASN A 110 0.10 -27.19 14.54
CA ASN A 110 -1.22 -26.86 13.99
C ASN A 110 -1.92 -28.05 13.29
N LEU A 111 -1.22 -29.17 13.08
CA LEU A 111 -1.80 -30.35 12.42
C LEU A 111 -3.06 -30.89 13.13
N CYS A 112 -3.16 -30.75 14.46
CA CYS A 112 -4.31 -31.16 15.25
C CYS A 112 -5.25 -30.00 15.62
N ASN A 113 -5.00 -28.77 15.16
CA ASN A 113 -5.83 -27.61 15.47
C ASN A 113 -7.18 -27.70 14.73
N ARG A 114 -8.25 -27.99 15.49
CA ARG A 114 -9.61 -28.20 14.95
C ARG A 114 -10.20 -26.91 14.36
N GLU A 115 -9.93 -25.76 14.98
CA GLU A 115 -10.39 -24.47 14.53
C GLU A 115 -9.79 -24.12 13.16
N LEU A 116 -8.47 -24.20 13.06
CA LEU A 116 -7.76 -23.92 11.81
C LEU A 116 -8.19 -24.83 10.66
N ARG A 117 -8.48 -26.11 10.98
CA ARG A 117 -9.03 -27.05 9.98
C ARG A 117 -10.44 -26.71 9.56
N ARG A 118 -11.27 -26.23 10.49
CA ARG A 118 -12.62 -25.75 10.17
C ARG A 118 -12.54 -24.55 9.25
N GLU A 119 -11.75 -23.55 9.61
CA GLU A 119 -11.52 -22.34 8.82
C GLU A 119 -10.98 -22.66 7.41
N ALA A 120 -10.06 -23.61 7.29
CA ALA A 120 -9.57 -24.07 6.00
C ALA A 120 -10.69 -24.67 5.13
N ARG A 121 -11.56 -25.52 5.71
CA ARG A 121 -12.73 -26.08 4.98
C ARG A 121 -13.74 -25.02 4.59
N GLU A 122 -14.02 -24.06 5.48
CA GLU A 122 -14.92 -22.95 5.21
C GLU A 122 -14.36 -22.03 4.10
N THR A 123 -13.03 -21.82 4.09
CA THR A 123 -12.34 -21.08 3.00
C THR A 123 -12.48 -21.82 1.66
N ASP A 124 -12.31 -23.14 1.64
CA ASP A 124 -12.44 -23.91 0.41
C ASP A 124 -13.89 -23.97 -0.09
N ALA A 125 -14.87 -24.11 0.82
CA ALA A 125 -16.30 -24.09 0.49
C ALA A 125 -16.70 -22.70 -0.09
N MET A 126 -16.32 -21.61 0.57
CA MET A 126 -16.57 -20.24 0.07
C MET A 126 -16.02 -20.01 -1.35
N LYS A 127 -14.81 -20.52 -1.64
CA LYS A 127 -14.23 -20.42 -2.99
C LYS A 127 -15.06 -21.20 -4.02
N GLN A 128 -15.47 -22.42 -3.69
CA GLN A 128 -16.32 -23.25 -4.56
C GLN A 128 -17.67 -22.59 -4.85
N ASP A 129 -18.29 -21.98 -3.84
CA ASP A 129 -19.56 -21.26 -3.99
C ASP A 129 -19.39 -20.05 -4.93
N LEU A 130 -18.32 -19.27 -4.77
CA LEU A 130 -17.99 -18.14 -5.63
C LEU A 130 -17.74 -18.58 -7.08
N GLU A 131 -16.93 -19.62 -7.29
CA GLU A 131 -16.62 -20.14 -8.63
C GLU A 131 -17.86 -20.71 -9.31
N SER A 132 -18.72 -21.42 -8.57
CA SER A 132 -19.99 -21.96 -9.06
C SER A 132 -20.96 -20.86 -9.51
N ALA A 133 -20.87 -19.67 -8.91
CA ALA A 133 -21.63 -18.48 -9.26
C ALA A 133 -20.97 -17.60 -10.35
N GLY A 134 -19.88 -18.08 -10.95
CA GLY A 134 -19.19 -17.40 -12.05
C GLY A 134 -18.15 -16.36 -11.63
N VAL A 135 -17.81 -16.26 -10.34
CA VAL A 135 -16.68 -15.45 -9.89
C VAL A 135 -15.39 -16.20 -10.19
N GLN A 136 -14.47 -15.56 -10.91
CA GLN A 136 -13.21 -16.18 -11.26
C GLN A 136 -12.18 -15.95 -10.14
N ILE A 137 -11.49 -17.00 -9.68
CA ILE A 137 -10.47 -16.91 -8.63
C ILE A 137 -9.16 -17.45 -9.17
N ARG A 138 -8.08 -16.66 -9.01
CA ARG A 138 -6.71 -17.09 -9.33
C ARG A 138 -5.77 -16.83 -8.16
N PHE A 139 -4.74 -17.67 -8.07
CA PHE A 139 -3.67 -17.54 -7.08
C PHE A 139 -2.37 -17.14 -7.77
N THR A 140 -1.74 -16.08 -7.25
CA THR A 140 -0.46 -15.59 -7.74
C THR A 140 0.71 -16.12 -6.91
N ASN A 141 1.92 -15.95 -7.39
CA ASN A 141 3.17 -16.27 -6.68
C ASN A 141 3.18 -17.66 -6.06
N PRO A 142 3.12 -18.75 -6.88
CA PRO A 142 3.11 -20.10 -6.35
C PRO A 142 4.28 -20.31 -5.38
N VAL A 143 3.97 -20.80 -4.17
CA VAL A 143 4.99 -21.16 -3.18
C VAL A 143 5.81 -22.33 -3.72
N GLY A 144 7.13 -22.21 -3.72
CA GLY A 144 8.04 -23.24 -4.20
C GLY A 144 9.16 -23.51 -3.22
N VAL A 145 10.10 -24.37 -3.60
CA VAL A 145 11.20 -24.83 -2.74
C VAL A 145 12.39 -23.84 -2.69
N THR A 146 12.44 -22.86 -3.61
CA THR A 146 13.51 -21.87 -3.60
C THR A 146 13.19 -20.72 -2.65
N PRO A 147 14.18 -20.13 -1.95
CA PRO A 147 14.00 -18.99 -1.05
C PRO A 147 13.23 -17.84 -1.73
N ARG A 148 13.55 -17.53 -2.99
CA ARG A 148 12.84 -16.51 -3.76
C ARG A 148 11.34 -16.82 -3.88
N ARG A 149 10.95 -18.06 -4.23
CA ARG A 149 9.54 -18.44 -4.36
C ARG A 149 8.79 -18.48 -3.03
N ILE A 150 9.52 -18.59 -1.91
CA ILE A 150 8.93 -18.49 -0.57
C ILE A 150 8.71 -17.02 -0.19
N LEU A 151 9.70 -16.16 -0.45
CA LEU A 151 9.75 -14.77 0.03
C LEU A 151 9.10 -13.76 -0.92
N SER A 152 9.11 -14.02 -2.24
CA SER A 152 8.47 -13.12 -3.21
C SER A 152 6.95 -13.30 -3.19
N ARG A 153 6.25 -12.35 -2.58
CA ARG A 153 4.79 -12.40 -2.37
C ARG A 153 4.08 -11.28 -3.12
N ASN A 154 2.87 -11.57 -3.57
CA ASN A 154 1.96 -10.53 -4.06
C ASN A 154 1.27 -9.91 -2.85
N HIS A 155 1.80 -8.76 -2.42
CA HIS A 155 1.31 -8.08 -1.23
C HIS A 155 0.37 -6.90 -1.57
N LYS A 156 -0.03 -6.77 -2.84
CA LYS A 156 -0.99 -5.75 -3.29
C LYS A 156 -2.35 -5.94 -2.61
N LYS A 157 -2.96 -4.84 -2.18
CA LYS A 157 -4.36 -4.76 -1.78
C LYS A 157 -4.99 -3.73 -2.69
N LEU A 158 -5.73 -4.22 -3.67
CA LEU A 158 -6.31 -3.44 -4.76
C LEU A 158 -7.74 -3.91 -5.02
N ILE A 159 -8.67 -2.96 -5.08
CA ILE A 159 -9.99 -3.24 -5.64
C ILE A 159 -10.23 -2.23 -6.77
N VAL A 160 -10.71 -2.69 -7.91
CA VAL A 160 -11.08 -1.83 -9.03
C VAL A 160 -12.52 -2.15 -9.44
N LEU A 161 -13.33 -1.10 -9.56
CA LEU A 161 -14.75 -1.20 -9.85
C LEU A 161 -15.05 -0.37 -11.11
N ASP A 162 -15.53 -1.03 -12.16
CA ASP A 162 -15.96 -0.43 -13.42
C ASP A 162 -14.90 0.46 -14.11
N GLU A 163 -13.60 0.30 -13.77
CA GLU A 163 -12.52 1.20 -14.20
C GLU A 163 -12.79 2.68 -13.87
N ARG A 164 -13.53 2.93 -12.81
CA ARG A 164 -13.92 4.28 -12.35
C ARG A 164 -13.48 4.57 -10.94
N VAL A 165 -13.51 3.55 -10.09
CA VAL A 165 -13.13 3.63 -8.67
C VAL A 165 -12.10 2.58 -8.37
N ALA A 166 -11.05 2.99 -7.67
CA ALA A 166 -10.04 2.06 -7.14
C ALA A 166 -9.85 2.25 -5.63
N TYR A 167 -9.51 1.17 -4.95
CA TYR A 167 -9.11 1.17 -3.54
C TYR A 167 -7.69 0.63 -3.44
N ILE A 168 -6.82 1.34 -2.73
CA ILE A 168 -5.46 0.91 -2.41
C ILE A 168 -5.19 1.12 -0.92
N GLY A 169 -4.41 0.25 -0.29
CA GLY A 169 -4.08 0.38 1.13
C GLY A 169 -3.56 -0.89 1.77
N GLY A 170 -3.76 -1.05 3.08
CA GLY A 170 -3.21 -2.14 3.86
C GLY A 170 -4.18 -3.27 4.20
N ILE A 171 -5.51 -3.05 4.13
CA ILE A 171 -6.53 -3.96 4.66
C ILE A 171 -6.68 -5.23 3.80
N ASN A 172 -6.59 -6.39 4.44
CA ASN A 172 -6.87 -7.71 3.85
C ASN A 172 -8.30 -8.17 4.14
N PHE A 173 -8.75 -9.21 3.43
CA PHE A 173 -10.03 -9.87 3.66
C PHE A 173 -9.87 -11.09 4.58
N SER A 174 -9.63 -10.82 5.86
CA SER A 174 -9.57 -11.80 6.93
C SER A 174 -10.00 -11.15 8.25
N GLU A 175 -10.74 -11.86 9.09
CA GLU A 175 -11.24 -11.38 10.37
C GLU A 175 -10.10 -10.99 11.32
N HIS A 176 -9.02 -11.76 11.31
CA HIS A 176 -7.83 -11.47 12.07
C HIS A 176 -7.24 -10.09 11.72
N ASN A 177 -7.17 -9.75 10.43
CA ASN A 177 -6.65 -8.46 9.97
C ASN A 177 -7.69 -7.33 10.11
N ALA A 178 -8.99 -7.62 10.04
CA ALA A 178 -10.04 -6.62 10.18
C ALA A 178 -10.06 -5.95 11.57
N GLY A 179 -9.56 -6.64 12.59
CA GLY A 179 -9.37 -6.10 13.93
C GLY A 179 -8.14 -5.18 14.09
N TRP A 180 -7.31 -5.06 13.07
CA TRP A 180 -6.11 -4.21 13.12
C TRP A 180 -6.42 -2.76 12.76
N HIS A 181 -5.64 -1.84 13.29
CA HIS A 181 -5.67 -0.45 12.86
C HIS A 181 -4.96 -0.31 11.52
N ASP A 182 -5.71 -0.01 10.47
CA ASP A 182 -5.22 0.10 9.09
C ASP A 182 -6.09 1.06 8.28
N MET A 183 -5.74 1.35 7.03
CA MET A 183 -6.49 2.24 6.17
C MET A 183 -6.53 1.78 4.71
N MET A 184 -7.58 2.24 4.01
CA MET A 184 -7.68 2.22 2.56
C MET A 184 -7.91 3.63 2.03
N LEU A 185 -7.41 3.89 0.85
CA LEU A 185 -7.67 5.11 0.09
C LEU A 185 -8.56 4.73 -1.11
N ARG A 186 -9.76 5.28 -1.14
CA ARG A 186 -10.67 5.18 -2.27
C ARG A 186 -10.38 6.32 -3.24
N VAL A 187 -10.05 5.99 -4.46
CA VAL A 187 -9.73 6.94 -5.53
C VAL A 187 -10.82 6.87 -6.57
N GLU A 188 -11.59 7.96 -6.72
CA GLU A 188 -12.61 8.11 -7.76
C GLU A 188 -12.06 8.98 -8.88
N ASP A 189 -11.31 8.35 -9.76
CA ASP A 189 -10.69 8.95 -10.94
C ASP A 189 -10.53 7.84 -12.00
N ALA A 190 -11.25 7.95 -13.11
CA ALA A 190 -11.26 6.90 -14.12
C ALA A 190 -9.85 6.63 -14.71
N PRO A 191 -9.01 7.63 -15.06
CA PRO A 191 -7.64 7.37 -15.52
C PRO A 191 -6.77 6.61 -14.52
N ALA A 192 -6.91 6.88 -13.21
CA ALA A 192 -6.17 6.17 -12.16
C ALA A 192 -6.73 4.76 -11.96
N ALA A 193 -8.05 4.58 -11.97
CA ALA A 193 -8.71 3.29 -11.87
C ALA A 193 -8.39 2.40 -13.08
N GLU A 194 -8.37 2.94 -14.31
CA GLU A 194 -7.95 2.23 -15.54
C GLU A 194 -6.48 1.77 -15.44
N PHE A 195 -5.59 2.63 -14.95
CA PHE A 195 -4.18 2.27 -14.75
C PHE A 195 -4.02 1.10 -13.77
N LEU A 196 -4.74 1.15 -12.64
CA LEU A 196 -4.73 0.08 -11.63
C LEU A 196 -5.45 -1.19 -12.13
N GLY A 197 -6.52 -1.04 -12.91
CA GLY A 197 -7.21 -2.15 -13.56
C GLY A 197 -6.32 -2.88 -14.57
N ALA A 198 -5.53 -2.14 -15.34
CA ALA A 198 -4.55 -2.72 -16.26
C ALA A 198 -3.46 -3.51 -15.52
N ASP A 199 -2.97 -3.02 -14.37
CA ASP A 199 -2.05 -3.76 -13.50
C ASP A 199 -2.68 -5.05 -12.94
N PHE A 200 -3.94 -4.98 -12.51
CA PHE A 200 -4.67 -6.17 -12.06
C PHE A 200 -4.77 -7.22 -13.18
N LEU A 201 -5.14 -6.80 -14.40
CA LEU A 201 -5.27 -7.71 -15.53
C LEU A 201 -3.92 -8.27 -16.01
N ALA A 202 -2.86 -7.48 -15.95
CA ALA A 202 -1.50 -7.96 -16.21
C ALA A 202 -1.09 -9.04 -15.20
N THR A 203 -1.32 -8.81 -13.91
CA THR A 203 -1.10 -9.82 -12.86
C THR A 203 -1.98 -11.05 -13.06
N TRP A 204 -3.25 -10.86 -13.46
CA TRP A 204 -4.18 -11.94 -13.78
C TRP A 204 -3.64 -12.87 -14.86
N ASP A 205 -3.00 -12.31 -15.86
CA ASP A 205 -2.40 -13.04 -17.00
C ASP A 205 -0.95 -13.51 -16.72
N GLY A 206 -0.43 -13.29 -15.51
CA GLY A 206 0.95 -13.65 -15.13
C GLY A 206 2.01 -12.75 -15.74
N ARG A 207 1.66 -11.54 -16.14
CA ARG A 207 2.51 -10.52 -16.76
C ARG A 207 2.72 -9.34 -15.80
N ASP A 208 3.37 -9.59 -14.66
CA ASP A 208 3.65 -8.53 -13.70
C ASP A 208 4.72 -7.58 -14.24
N GLU A 209 4.45 -6.28 -14.15
CA GLU A 209 5.36 -5.22 -14.55
C GLU A 209 5.38 -4.08 -13.52
N THR A 210 6.55 -3.50 -13.31
CA THR A 210 6.66 -2.25 -12.55
C THR A 210 6.29 -1.08 -13.46
N SER A 211 5.31 -0.31 -13.03
CA SER A 211 4.82 0.86 -13.76
C SER A 211 4.62 2.05 -12.83
N GLN A 212 4.75 3.24 -13.40
CA GLN A 212 4.56 4.50 -12.68
C GLN A 212 3.73 5.45 -13.53
N ARG A 213 2.76 6.14 -12.92
CA ARG A 213 1.96 7.14 -13.61
C ARG A 213 1.58 8.30 -12.70
N GLN A 214 1.66 9.52 -13.26
CA GLN A 214 1.30 10.76 -12.59
C GLN A 214 -0.13 11.15 -12.95
N PHE A 215 -0.92 11.48 -11.94
CA PHE A 215 -2.27 12.04 -12.03
C PHE A 215 -2.35 13.40 -11.32
N ALA A 216 -3.51 14.05 -11.32
CA ALA A 216 -3.70 15.29 -10.58
C ALA A 216 -3.62 15.04 -9.06
N GLY A 217 -2.53 15.46 -8.42
CA GLY A 217 -2.32 15.30 -6.98
C GLY A 217 -2.00 13.87 -6.50
N LEU A 218 -1.74 12.93 -7.42
CA LEU A 218 -1.40 11.54 -7.12
C LEU A 218 -0.36 11.00 -8.09
N GLU A 219 0.67 10.39 -7.56
CA GLU A 219 1.65 9.60 -8.30
C GLU A 219 1.49 8.13 -7.86
N LEU A 220 1.14 7.24 -8.80
CA LEU A 220 0.93 5.81 -8.53
C LEU A 220 2.11 4.98 -9.05
N PHE A 221 2.47 3.99 -8.25
CA PHE A 221 3.46 2.97 -8.59
C PHE A 221 2.84 1.59 -8.40
N THR A 222 2.99 0.73 -9.41
CA THR A 222 2.74 -0.69 -9.32
C THR A 222 4.07 -1.42 -9.38
N LEU A 223 4.35 -2.29 -8.42
CA LEU A 223 5.65 -2.91 -8.23
C LEU A 223 5.56 -4.42 -8.47
N ASP A 224 6.49 -4.95 -9.26
CA ASP A 224 6.52 -6.37 -9.66
C ASP A 224 7.44 -7.26 -8.78
N GLY A 225 8.14 -6.65 -7.81
CA GLY A 225 9.10 -7.36 -6.97
C GLY A 225 10.46 -7.64 -7.62
N ARG A 226 10.76 -7.08 -8.81
CA ARG A 226 12.04 -7.27 -9.52
C ARG A 226 12.87 -5.99 -9.55
N VAL A 227 12.22 -4.89 -9.93
CA VAL A 227 12.89 -3.58 -10.09
C VAL A 227 12.39 -2.54 -9.08
N ASN A 228 11.80 -2.97 -7.99
CA ASN A 228 11.23 -2.12 -6.94
C ASN A 228 12.19 -1.01 -6.46
N ARG A 229 13.49 -1.30 -6.38
CA ARG A 229 14.52 -0.35 -5.95
C ARG A 229 14.48 0.95 -6.74
N GLN A 230 14.22 0.88 -8.05
CA GLN A 230 14.16 2.05 -8.92
C GLN A 230 12.91 2.89 -8.61
N ALA A 231 11.75 2.25 -8.44
CA ALA A 231 10.52 2.93 -8.09
C ALA A 231 10.56 3.55 -6.68
N PHE A 232 11.13 2.83 -5.71
CA PHE A 232 11.31 3.37 -4.36
C PHE A 232 12.31 4.52 -4.27
N GLN A 233 13.17 4.73 -5.29
CA GLN A 233 14.06 5.89 -5.31
C GLN A 233 13.29 7.19 -5.12
N ARG A 234 12.09 7.31 -5.72
CA ARG A 234 11.23 8.47 -5.53
C ARG A 234 10.83 8.70 -4.06
N VAL A 235 10.53 7.65 -3.32
CA VAL A 235 10.22 7.75 -1.87
C VAL A 235 11.47 8.11 -1.06
N LEU A 236 12.62 7.51 -1.40
CA LEU A 236 13.89 7.83 -0.75
C LEU A 236 14.29 9.29 -1.01
N ASP A 237 14.05 9.81 -2.22
CA ASP A 237 14.30 11.22 -2.56
C ASP A 237 13.41 12.18 -1.74
N LEU A 238 12.16 11.79 -1.43
CA LEU A 238 11.31 12.58 -0.52
C LEU A 238 11.91 12.65 0.89
N ILE A 239 12.41 11.52 1.42
CA ILE A 239 13.07 11.49 2.72
C ILE A 239 14.36 12.34 2.71
N ASP A 240 15.14 12.20 1.64
CA ASP A 240 16.40 12.95 1.50
C ASP A 240 16.15 14.45 1.30
N GLY A 241 15.06 14.85 0.65
CA GLY A 241 14.66 16.23 0.41
C GLY A 241 13.87 16.88 1.55
N ALA A 242 13.49 16.14 2.57
CA ALA A 242 12.70 16.63 3.71
C ALA A 242 13.44 17.75 4.46
N ARG A 243 12.68 18.80 4.84
CA ARG A 243 13.21 20.03 5.44
C ARG A 243 12.74 20.27 6.86
N GLN A 244 11.53 19.81 7.22
CA GLN A 244 10.88 20.13 8.49
C GLN A 244 10.52 18.88 9.28
N THR A 245 9.66 18.03 8.71
CA THR A 245 9.06 16.92 9.45
C THR A 245 8.94 15.66 8.60
N ILE A 246 9.14 14.50 9.22
CA ILE A 246 8.74 13.21 8.66
C ILE A 246 8.00 12.44 9.74
N PHE A 247 6.75 12.07 9.48
CA PHE A 247 6.00 11.12 10.28
C PHE A 247 5.90 9.81 9.51
N VAL A 248 6.25 8.69 10.14
CA VAL A 248 6.10 7.36 9.57
C VAL A 248 5.31 6.50 10.53
N GLU A 249 4.26 5.85 10.04
CA GLU A 249 3.59 4.78 10.76
C GLU A 249 3.65 3.51 9.92
N SER A 250 4.33 2.50 10.46
CA SER A 250 4.49 1.21 9.78
C SER A 250 4.79 0.10 10.80
N PRO A 251 4.14 -1.08 10.68
CA PRO A 251 4.45 -2.22 11.53
C PRO A 251 5.86 -2.75 11.26
N TYR A 252 6.30 -2.64 10.01
CA TYR A 252 7.57 -3.18 9.56
C TYR A 252 8.38 -2.08 8.89
N ILE A 253 9.50 -1.73 9.53
CA ILE A 253 10.46 -0.77 9.00
C ILE A 253 11.86 -1.34 9.10
N SER A 254 12.65 -1.18 8.04
CA SER A 254 14.03 -1.61 8.01
C SER A 254 14.85 -0.87 6.94
N PHE A 255 16.04 -1.37 6.63
CA PHE A 255 16.84 -0.89 5.51
C PHE A 255 16.04 -0.95 4.19
N PRO A 256 16.16 0.06 3.28
CA PRO A 256 17.00 1.25 3.39
C PRO A 256 16.30 2.45 4.06
N PHE A 257 15.01 2.35 4.35
CA PHE A 257 14.19 3.48 4.82
C PHE A 257 14.69 4.02 6.15
N TYR A 258 14.97 3.11 7.10
CA TYR A 258 15.44 3.52 8.42
C TYR A 258 16.74 4.31 8.34
N GLU A 259 17.67 3.91 7.47
CA GLU A 259 18.94 4.62 7.29
C GLU A 259 18.72 6.04 6.75
N ARG A 260 17.80 6.20 5.78
CA ARG A 260 17.46 7.52 5.22
C ARG A 260 16.77 8.41 6.24
N LEU A 261 15.86 7.86 7.04
CA LEU A 261 15.22 8.59 8.15
C LEU A 261 16.25 9.05 9.18
N ARG A 262 17.21 8.21 9.53
CA ARG A 262 18.31 8.57 10.43
C ARG A 262 19.18 9.70 9.86
N LEU A 263 19.47 9.69 8.56
CA LEU A 263 20.19 10.77 7.91
C LEU A 263 19.37 12.07 7.88
N ALA A 264 18.05 11.99 7.66
CA ALA A 264 17.15 13.13 7.75
C ALA A 264 17.15 13.76 9.16
N ALA A 265 17.03 12.94 10.19
CA ALA A 265 17.10 13.39 11.59
C ALA A 265 18.45 14.09 11.91
N ARG A 266 19.57 13.58 11.40
CA ARG A 266 20.89 14.22 11.53
C ARG A 266 20.99 15.59 10.84
N ARG A 267 20.18 15.82 9.80
CA ARG A 267 20.08 17.15 9.14
C ARG A 267 19.21 18.14 9.92
N GLY A 268 18.59 17.70 11.02
CA GLY A 268 17.70 18.53 11.84
C GLY A 268 16.21 18.39 11.50
N VAL A 269 15.82 17.44 10.61
CA VAL A 269 14.43 17.14 10.34
C VAL A 269 13.83 16.46 11.56
N ALA A 270 12.64 16.88 12.01
CA ALA A 270 11.91 16.24 13.09
C ALA A 270 11.29 14.92 12.58
N VAL A 271 11.92 13.79 12.90
CA VAL A 271 11.48 12.48 12.46
C VAL A 271 10.77 11.74 13.60
N THR A 272 9.49 11.43 13.39
CA THR A 272 8.70 10.56 14.26
C THR A 272 8.43 9.24 13.57
N LEU A 273 8.82 8.15 14.21
CA LEU A 273 8.54 6.79 13.77
C LEU A 273 7.57 6.13 14.74
N MET A 274 6.43 5.68 14.24
CA MET A 274 5.44 4.92 14.99
C MET A 274 5.38 3.47 14.52
N THR A 275 5.39 2.54 15.48
CA THR A 275 5.20 1.11 15.24
C THR A 275 4.31 0.54 16.35
N PRO A 276 3.53 -0.55 16.10
CA PRO A 276 2.68 -1.11 17.15
C PRO A 276 3.51 -1.70 18.30
N GLU A 277 3.05 -1.49 19.54
CA GLU A 277 3.63 -2.18 20.69
C GLU A 277 3.40 -3.69 20.62
N GLN A 278 2.20 -4.09 20.20
CA GLN A 278 1.81 -5.48 19.96
C GLN A 278 2.08 -5.89 18.51
N ASN A 279 3.33 -5.81 18.07
CA ASN A 279 3.72 -6.21 16.74
C ASN A 279 3.73 -7.74 16.62
N ASN A 280 3.04 -8.29 15.61
CA ASN A 280 3.01 -9.72 15.33
C ASN A 280 4.40 -10.29 14.95
N TRP A 281 5.30 -9.44 14.43
CA TRP A 281 6.70 -9.77 14.16
C TRP A 281 7.65 -9.02 15.11
N ARG A 282 7.96 -9.64 16.23
CA ARG A 282 8.87 -9.07 17.26
C ARG A 282 10.21 -8.57 16.72
N PHE A 283 10.69 -9.17 15.63
CA PHE A 283 11.92 -8.76 14.98
C PHE A 283 11.89 -7.28 14.57
N PHE A 284 10.86 -6.83 13.86
CA PHE A 284 10.78 -5.43 13.39
C PHE A 284 10.66 -4.44 14.53
N ARG A 285 9.87 -4.77 15.56
CA ARG A 285 9.78 -3.93 16.77
C ARG A 285 11.14 -3.78 17.46
N ASN A 286 11.90 -4.87 17.59
CA ASN A 286 13.22 -4.86 18.20
C ASN A 286 14.23 -4.11 17.32
N TYR A 287 14.13 -4.28 16.00
CA TYR A 287 14.93 -3.53 15.03
C TYR A 287 14.71 -2.03 15.20
N ALA A 288 13.45 -1.56 15.18
CA ALA A 288 13.12 -0.14 15.36
C ALA A 288 13.68 0.41 16.69
N ARG A 289 13.57 -0.35 17.79
CA ARG A 289 14.13 0.05 19.10
C ARG A 289 15.65 0.17 19.09
N LEU A 290 16.34 -0.81 18.52
CA LEU A 290 17.81 -0.81 18.48
C LEU A 290 18.36 0.32 17.61
N GLU A 291 17.74 0.58 16.47
CA GLU A 291 18.14 1.66 15.57
C GLU A 291 17.81 3.04 16.16
N SER A 292 16.63 3.21 16.79
CA SER A 292 16.22 4.48 17.41
C SER A 292 17.10 4.87 18.59
N ALA A 293 17.63 3.91 19.33
CA ALA A 293 18.49 4.18 20.49
C ALA A 293 19.76 5.00 20.18
N ARG A 294 20.12 5.15 18.92
CA ARG A 294 21.32 5.86 18.45
C ARG A 294 21.02 6.87 17.34
N SER A 295 19.77 7.16 17.15
CA SER A 295 19.31 8.16 16.21
C SER A 295 18.56 9.26 16.95
N GLN A 296 18.38 10.40 16.31
CA GLN A 296 17.52 11.48 16.80
C GLN A 296 16.06 11.25 16.36
N ILE A 297 15.68 10.01 16.05
CA ILE A 297 14.32 9.63 15.67
C ILE A 297 13.50 9.47 16.95
N ASP A 298 12.36 10.17 17.02
CA ASP A 298 11.36 10.00 18.05
C ASP A 298 10.55 8.71 17.80
N LEU A 299 10.94 7.62 18.48
CA LEU A 299 10.23 6.35 18.40
C LEU A 299 9.01 6.33 19.31
N ARG A 300 7.85 6.12 18.72
CA ARG A 300 6.56 5.98 19.40
C ARG A 300 6.02 4.55 19.23
N LEU A 301 5.50 3.98 20.31
CA LEU A 301 4.80 2.69 20.29
C LEU A 301 3.31 2.94 20.39
N TYR A 302 2.57 2.58 19.36
CA TYR A 302 1.11 2.63 19.33
C TYR A 302 0.50 1.61 20.31
N LEU A 303 -0.42 2.05 21.16
CA LEU A 303 -0.98 1.25 22.25
C LEU A 303 -2.34 0.62 21.91
N GLY A 304 -3.00 1.03 20.83
CA GLY A 304 -4.31 0.55 20.41
C GLY A 304 -4.35 -0.85 19.80
N GLY A 305 -3.33 -1.67 20.05
CA GLY A 305 -3.21 -3.02 19.48
C GLY A 305 -2.24 -3.08 18.30
N MET A 306 -2.56 -3.90 17.29
CA MET A 306 -1.76 -3.99 16.06
C MET A 306 -2.13 -2.85 15.11
N SER A 307 -1.23 -1.86 14.93
CA SER A 307 -1.30 -0.94 13.80
C SER A 307 -0.60 -1.57 12.60
N HIS A 308 -1.34 -1.72 11.52
CA HIS A 308 -0.84 -2.26 10.25
C HIS A 308 -0.79 -1.20 9.15
N LEU A 309 -0.89 0.08 9.51
CA LEU A 309 -0.75 1.22 8.62
C LEU A 309 0.58 1.21 7.88
N LYS A 310 0.56 1.68 6.66
CA LYS A 310 1.76 1.93 5.85
C LYS A 310 1.63 3.34 5.30
N ALA A 311 2.02 4.31 6.13
CA ALA A 311 1.91 5.73 5.81
C ALA A 311 3.19 6.48 6.19
N MET A 312 3.59 7.40 5.32
CA MET A 312 4.65 8.37 5.57
C MET A 312 4.18 9.75 5.12
N LEU A 313 4.21 10.72 6.02
CA LEU A 313 3.92 12.11 5.71
C LEU A 313 5.22 12.92 5.79
N VAL A 314 5.59 13.57 4.69
CA VAL A 314 6.81 14.37 4.57
C VAL A 314 6.43 15.83 4.43
N ASP A 315 6.94 16.68 5.32
CA ASP A 315 6.81 18.16 5.34
C ASP A 315 5.35 18.67 5.24
N ASP A 316 4.36 17.84 5.64
CA ASP A 316 2.93 18.10 5.43
C ASP A 316 2.53 18.36 3.96
N GLU A 317 3.36 17.91 3.01
CA GLU A 317 3.17 18.10 1.57
C GLU A 317 2.99 16.81 0.80
N PHE A 318 3.59 15.70 1.27
CA PHE A 318 3.58 14.41 0.58
C PHE A 318 3.12 13.31 1.51
N LEU A 319 1.94 12.72 1.24
CA LEU A 319 1.48 11.52 1.92
C LEU A 319 1.80 10.30 1.04
N VAL A 320 2.73 9.47 1.49
CA VAL A 320 3.08 8.18 0.86
C VAL A 320 2.26 7.10 1.54
N ALA A 321 1.41 6.39 0.80
CA ALA A 321 0.56 5.35 1.36
C ALA A 321 0.21 4.28 0.32
N GLY A 322 -0.12 3.07 0.79
CA GLY A 322 -0.49 1.95 -0.08
C GLY A 322 -0.38 0.60 0.63
N SER A 323 -0.09 -0.44 -0.14
CA SER A 323 0.09 -1.78 0.43
C SER A 323 1.51 -2.01 0.96
N SER A 324 2.46 -1.17 0.55
CA SER A 324 3.89 -1.34 0.78
C SER A 324 4.30 -0.95 2.19
N ASN A 325 4.93 -1.87 2.91
CA ASN A 325 5.69 -1.52 4.11
C ASN A 325 6.96 -0.73 3.73
N PHE A 326 7.53 -0.05 4.72
CA PHE A 326 8.83 0.61 4.56
C PHE A 326 9.95 -0.33 5.01
N ASP A 327 9.95 -1.55 4.46
CA ASP A 327 10.87 -2.60 4.84
C ASP A 327 11.65 -3.16 3.63
N TYR A 328 12.61 -4.02 3.94
CA TYR A 328 13.48 -4.65 2.98
C TYR A 328 12.73 -5.52 1.96
N PHE A 329 11.69 -6.25 2.39
CA PHE A 329 10.96 -7.17 1.52
C PHE A 329 10.13 -6.41 0.48
N SER A 330 9.40 -5.37 0.88
CA SER A 330 8.69 -4.48 -0.05
C SER A 330 9.66 -3.77 -0.99
N TYR A 331 10.81 -3.31 -0.46
CA TYR A 331 11.84 -2.66 -1.26
C TYR A 331 12.47 -3.55 -2.33
N ARG A 332 12.52 -4.88 -2.12
CA ARG A 332 13.29 -5.79 -2.98
C ARG A 332 12.45 -6.75 -3.80
N ILE A 333 11.44 -7.39 -3.20
CA ILE A 333 10.87 -8.63 -3.74
C ILE A 333 9.36 -8.76 -3.68
N HIS A 334 8.65 -7.93 -2.89
CA HIS A 334 7.19 -7.99 -2.87
C HIS A 334 6.58 -7.22 -4.05
N GLN A 335 5.49 -7.73 -4.57
CA GLN A 335 4.63 -6.97 -5.47
C GLN A 335 3.74 -6.05 -4.62
N GLU A 336 3.77 -4.76 -4.91
CA GLU A 336 3.13 -3.73 -4.09
C GLU A 336 2.43 -2.67 -4.94
N ILE A 337 1.56 -1.89 -4.31
CA ILE A 337 1.03 -0.64 -4.83
C ILE A 337 1.36 0.48 -3.86
N LEU A 338 1.88 1.57 -4.38
CA LEU A 338 2.24 2.75 -3.63
C LEU A 338 1.67 3.99 -4.30
N GLY A 339 1.08 4.89 -3.51
CA GLY A 339 0.65 6.22 -3.92
C GLY A 339 1.42 7.30 -3.19
N ILE A 340 1.78 8.37 -3.91
CA ILE A 340 2.27 9.63 -3.33
C ILE A 340 1.21 10.67 -3.60
N PHE A 341 0.56 11.14 -2.54
CA PHE A 341 -0.56 12.08 -2.59
C PHE A 341 -0.09 13.46 -2.18
N THR A 342 -0.52 14.48 -2.93
CA THR A 342 -0.24 15.90 -2.66
C THR A 342 -1.51 16.73 -2.45
N ASP A 343 -2.67 16.07 -2.37
CA ASP A 343 -3.94 16.72 -2.05
C ASP A 343 -3.95 17.20 -0.60
N ARG A 344 -4.09 18.50 -0.40
CA ARG A 344 -4.04 19.12 0.94
C ARG A 344 -5.21 18.72 1.83
N ASN A 345 -6.38 18.44 1.26
CA ASN A 345 -7.55 18.02 2.02
C ASN A 345 -7.33 16.61 2.56
N LEU A 346 -6.85 15.69 1.71
CA LEU A 346 -6.50 14.34 2.11
C LEU A 346 -5.40 14.34 3.19
N ILE A 347 -4.35 15.15 3.02
CA ILE A 347 -3.26 15.27 4.02
C ILE A 347 -3.80 15.82 5.35
N SER A 348 -4.65 16.84 5.31
CA SER A 348 -5.29 17.39 6.51
C SER A 348 -6.20 16.36 7.19
N GLU A 349 -6.93 15.57 6.41
CA GLU A 349 -7.78 14.49 6.91
C GLU A 349 -6.96 13.37 7.54
N PHE A 350 -5.86 12.93 6.90
CA PHE A 350 -4.93 11.96 7.45
C PHE A 350 -4.35 12.44 8.79
N ARG A 351 -3.90 13.69 8.85
CA ARG A 351 -3.40 14.26 10.12
C ARG A 351 -4.43 14.22 11.22
N ARG A 352 -5.65 14.66 10.93
CA ARG A 352 -6.72 14.77 11.92
C ARG A 352 -7.28 13.42 12.36
N ARG A 353 -7.42 12.45 11.45
CA ARG A 353 -8.11 11.17 11.71
C ARG A 353 -7.19 10.01 12.01
N VAL A 354 -5.90 10.11 11.66
CA VAL A 354 -4.90 9.06 11.85
C VAL A 354 -3.75 9.61 12.70
N MET A 355 -2.90 10.46 12.14
CA MET A 355 -1.65 10.85 12.78
C MET A 355 -1.81 11.40 14.20
N LEU A 356 -2.69 12.38 14.41
CA LEU A 356 -2.85 13.02 15.72
C LEU A 356 -3.50 12.10 16.78
N PRO A 357 -4.59 11.35 16.46
CA PRO A 357 -5.14 10.37 17.40
C PRO A 357 -4.16 9.27 17.77
N ASP A 358 -3.38 8.77 16.80
CA ASP A 358 -2.44 7.69 17.01
C ASP A 358 -1.24 8.15 17.85
N LEU A 359 -0.74 9.37 17.61
CA LEU A 359 0.27 10.00 18.46
C LEU A 359 -0.23 10.20 19.89
N ALA A 360 -1.50 10.57 20.09
CA ALA A 360 -2.10 10.70 21.40
C ALA A 360 -2.27 9.34 22.11
N ASN A 361 -2.42 8.25 21.35
CA ASN A 361 -2.50 6.87 21.85
C ASN A 361 -1.16 6.12 21.73
N ALA A 362 -0.05 6.83 21.82
CA ALA A 362 1.28 6.25 21.73
C ALA A 362 2.16 6.66 22.90
N ARG A 363 3.12 5.82 23.25
CA ARG A 363 4.15 6.15 24.22
C ARG A 363 5.53 6.27 23.58
N GLY A 364 6.31 7.24 24.06
CA GLY A 364 7.72 7.36 23.70
C GLY A 364 8.55 6.20 24.26
N VAL A 365 9.63 5.88 23.60
CA VAL A 365 10.55 4.84 24.03
C VAL A 365 11.94 5.40 24.19
N GLU A 366 12.42 5.46 25.44
CA GLU A 366 13.84 5.65 25.69
C GLU A 366 14.56 4.31 25.52
N CYS A 367 15.35 4.19 24.46
CA CYS A 367 16.07 2.97 24.17
C CYS A 367 17.53 3.07 24.60
N LYS A 368 17.97 2.16 25.45
CA LYS A 368 19.40 1.89 25.68
C LYS A 368 19.82 0.70 24.82
N ALA A 369 20.61 0.93 23.79
CA ALA A 369 21.09 -0.15 22.91
C ALA A 369 22.55 -0.52 23.18
N SER A 370 22.87 -1.82 23.13
CA SER A 370 24.25 -2.28 23.07
C SER A 370 24.81 -2.14 21.64
N LEU A 371 26.06 -1.68 21.50
CA LEU A 371 26.77 -1.58 20.22
C LEU A 371 26.79 -2.92 19.47
N ALA A 372 27.01 -4.00 20.22
CA ALA A 372 27.13 -5.35 19.67
C ALA A 372 25.81 -5.83 19.02
N GLY A 373 24.67 -5.58 19.65
CA GLY A 373 23.37 -5.98 19.11
C GLY A 373 23.05 -5.28 17.80
N GLN A 374 23.35 -3.99 17.67
CA GLN A 374 23.13 -3.22 16.44
C GLN A 374 24.05 -3.67 15.29
N GLN A 375 25.33 -3.91 15.59
CA GLN A 375 26.28 -4.39 14.58
C GLN A 375 25.89 -5.77 14.04
N LEU A 376 25.44 -6.67 14.94
CA LEU A 376 24.95 -7.99 14.54
C LEU A 376 23.71 -7.88 13.64
N LEU A 377 22.77 -7.01 13.99
CA LEU A 377 21.55 -6.81 13.20
C LEU A 377 21.84 -6.21 11.83
N ASN A 378 22.71 -5.21 11.75
CA ASN A 378 23.14 -4.63 10.49
C ASN A 378 23.90 -5.64 9.61
N LEU A 379 24.71 -6.51 10.21
CA LEU A 379 25.37 -7.60 9.51
C LEU A 379 24.34 -8.58 8.94
N GLN A 380 23.34 -8.98 9.74
CA GLN A 380 22.27 -9.87 9.28
C GLN A 380 21.49 -9.27 8.10
N MET A 381 21.16 -7.98 8.13
CA MET A 381 20.47 -7.30 7.02
C MET A 381 21.33 -7.23 5.75
N ARG A 382 22.63 -6.97 5.89
CA ARG A 382 23.57 -6.97 4.76
C ARG A 382 23.76 -8.37 4.16
N LEU A 383 23.83 -9.40 4.99
CA LEU A 383 23.91 -10.78 4.54
C LEU A 383 22.62 -11.21 3.82
N LEU A 384 21.47 -10.78 4.31
CA LEU A 384 20.18 -11.01 3.65
C LEU A 384 20.12 -10.29 2.29
N ASP A 385 20.59 -9.04 2.20
CA ASP A 385 20.66 -8.29 0.93
C ASP A 385 21.60 -8.98 -0.08
N ALA A 386 22.78 -9.40 0.36
CA ALA A 386 23.73 -10.12 -0.48
C ALA A 386 23.15 -11.45 -0.97
N ALA A 387 22.52 -12.22 -0.07
CA ALA A 387 21.90 -13.49 -0.43
C ALA A 387 20.75 -13.31 -1.45
N LEU A 388 19.90 -12.33 -1.26
CA LEU A 388 18.80 -12.05 -2.20
C LEU A 388 19.31 -11.43 -3.52
N THR A 389 20.42 -10.69 -3.51
CA THR A 389 21.04 -10.17 -4.74
C THR A 389 21.61 -11.30 -5.61
N VAL A 390 22.10 -12.36 -5.01
CA VAL A 390 22.60 -13.56 -5.75
C VAL A 390 21.44 -14.43 -6.25
N LEU A 391 20.29 -14.38 -5.57
CA LEU A 391 19.11 -15.20 -5.89
C LEU A 391 18.11 -14.50 -6.84
N THR A 392 18.29 -13.21 -7.12
CA THR A 392 17.48 -12.40 -8.05
C THR A 392 18.22 -12.07 -9.31
#